data_b850de4b60591b2da07a3a7c339653d3
#
_entry.id   b850de4b60591b2da07a3a7c339653d3
#
_cell.length_a   1.000
_cell.length_b   1.000
_cell.length_c   1.000
_cell.angle_alpha   90.00
_cell.angle_beta   90.00
_cell.angle_gamma   90.00
#
_symmetry.space_group_name_H-M   'P 1'
#
loop_
_entity.id
_entity.type
_entity.pdbx_description
1 polymer ?
#
loop_
_entity_poly.entity_id
_entity_poly.type
_entity_poly.pdbx_seq_one_letter_code
_entity_poly.pdbx_strand_id
1 'polypeptide(L)'
;MKIKILSLLFLTLLVSCMQPIPRKPVTVKTTSFMEASVSLNKALNENEEKAFYEIIAKDSLSNYISSPSGFWYKYNTRSTNLYTPKFGDQLLYTFDVLNLENNIIYSAQETGLQTYVVDQQELVEGLRNGLKIMHEGDDVTFLFPSHKVFGYLGDENKIGINQSLIYKVQLIKINKKNESN
;
A
#
# COMPACT_ATOMS: atom_id res chain seq x y z
N MET A 1 20.07 -38.13 66.94
CA MET A 1 19.96 -36.65 66.81
C MET A 1 20.02 -36.19 65.36
N LYS A 2 20.89 -36.71 64.49
CA LYS A 2 21.06 -36.30 63.07
C LYS A 2 19.84 -36.56 62.18
N ILE A 3 19.10 -37.65 62.38
CA ILE A 3 17.91 -38.01 61.59
C ILE A 3 16.73 -37.05 61.85
N LYS A 4 16.55 -36.55 63.08
CA LYS A 4 15.49 -35.61 63.43
C LYS A 4 15.74 -34.23 62.84
N ILE A 5 17.02 -33.84 62.71
CA ILE A 5 17.40 -32.57 62.05
C ILE A 5 17.18 -32.64 60.53
N LEU A 6 17.51 -33.77 59.91
CA LEU A 6 17.28 -33.99 58.48
C LEU A 6 15.79 -34.02 58.12
N SER A 7 14.96 -34.60 58.97
CA SER A 7 13.49 -34.61 58.81
C SER A 7 12.88 -33.20 58.96
N LEU A 8 13.40 -32.38 59.85
CA LEU A 8 12.96 -30.99 60.05
C LEU A 8 13.36 -30.11 58.86
N LEU A 9 14.54 -30.35 58.30
CA LEU A 9 15.04 -29.61 57.09
C LEU A 9 14.20 -29.96 55.86
N PHE A 10 13.76 -31.20 55.71
CA PHE A 10 12.89 -31.66 54.60
C PHE A 10 11.47 -31.08 54.68
N LEU A 11 10.96 -30.88 55.90
CA LEU A 11 9.64 -30.31 56.12
C LEU A 11 9.58 -28.83 55.82
N THR A 12 10.66 -28.08 55.95
CA THR A 12 10.73 -26.63 55.60
C THR A 12 10.78 -26.36 54.11
N LEU A 13 11.21 -27.33 53.29
CA LEU A 13 11.25 -27.22 51.83
C LEU A 13 9.85 -27.33 51.18
N LEU A 14 8.85 -27.85 51.89
CA LEU A 14 7.49 -28.02 51.36
C LEU A 14 6.57 -26.78 51.49
N VAL A 15 7.02 -25.73 52.15
CA VAL A 15 6.20 -24.51 52.38
C VAL A 15 6.46 -23.40 51.35
N SER A 16 7.34 -23.64 50.38
CA SER A 16 7.69 -22.63 49.34
C SER A 16 6.78 -22.64 48.11
N CYS A 17 5.48 -22.91 48.28
CA CYS A 17 4.51 -22.62 47.22
C CYS A 17 3.88 -21.24 47.49
N MET A 18 4.59 -20.19 47.21
CA MET A 18 3.95 -18.88 46.97
C MET A 18 3.22 -18.97 45.65
N GLN A 19 1.89 -19.09 45.71
CA GLN A 19 1.05 -18.99 44.53
C GLN A 19 1.24 -17.57 43.92
N PRO A 20 1.69 -17.44 42.67
CA PRO A 20 1.77 -16.13 42.04
C PRO A 20 0.34 -15.58 41.94
N ILE A 21 0.13 -14.40 42.52
CA ILE A 21 -1.15 -13.69 42.35
C ILE A 21 -1.30 -13.40 40.87
N PRO A 22 -2.33 -13.97 40.17
CA PRO A 22 -2.54 -13.71 38.76
C PRO A 22 -2.77 -12.20 38.57
N ARG A 23 -1.93 -11.56 37.75
CA ARG A 23 -2.10 -10.16 37.41
C ARG A 23 -3.44 -10.02 36.70
N LYS A 24 -4.33 -9.17 37.24
CA LYS A 24 -5.56 -8.81 36.54
C LYS A 24 -5.19 -8.27 35.14
N PRO A 25 -5.81 -8.72 34.06
CA PRO A 25 -5.58 -8.14 32.76
C PRO A 25 -5.85 -6.63 32.85
N VAL A 26 -4.86 -5.81 32.54
CA VAL A 26 -5.04 -4.38 32.42
C VAL A 26 -5.84 -4.19 31.14
N THR A 27 -7.15 -4.01 31.28
CA THR A 27 -8.00 -3.61 30.17
C THR A 27 -7.68 -2.16 29.86
N VAL A 28 -6.63 -1.94 29.08
CA VAL A 28 -6.41 -0.65 28.44
C VAL A 28 -7.65 -0.44 27.58
N LYS A 29 -8.37 0.65 27.79
CA LYS A 29 -9.48 1.07 26.92
C LYS A 29 -8.88 1.43 25.55
N THR A 30 -8.60 0.43 24.74
CA THR A 30 -8.09 0.54 23.37
C THR A 30 -9.13 1.20 22.46
N THR A 31 -10.39 1.21 22.90
CA THR A 31 -11.56 1.71 22.15
C THR A 31 -11.39 3.17 21.73
N SER A 32 -10.95 4.05 22.63
CA SER A 32 -10.83 5.48 22.32
C SER A 32 -9.69 5.79 21.34
N PHE A 33 -8.58 5.04 21.42
CA PHE A 33 -7.46 5.20 20.47
C PHE A 33 -7.84 4.68 19.07
N MET A 34 -8.48 3.53 19.01
CA MET A 34 -8.97 2.96 17.74
C MET A 34 -10.01 3.84 17.09
N GLU A 35 -10.98 4.36 17.85
CA GLU A 35 -11.99 5.29 17.36
C GLU A 35 -11.37 6.59 16.83
N ALA A 36 -10.38 7.15 17.52
CA ALA A 36 -9.65 8.32 17.06
C ALA A 36 -8.87 8.04 15.76
N SER A 37 -8.21 6.88 15.66
CA SER A 37 -7.48 6.48 14.45
C SER A 37 -8.42 6.25 13.26
N VAL A 38 -9.56 5.62 13.47
CA VAL A 38 -10.58 5.41 12.43
C VAL A 38 -11.14 6.74 11.94
N SER A 39 -11.47 7.68 12.86
CA SER A 39 -11.99 8.98 12.48
C SER A 39 -10.95 9.81 11.70
N LEU A 40 -9.67 9.75 12.10
CA LEU A 40 -8.60 10.43 11.40
C LEU A 40 -8.40 9.89 9.98
N ASN A 41 -8.37 8.56 9.82
CA ASN A 41 -8.23 7.93 8.50
C ASN A 41 -9.43 8.22 7.59
N LYS A 42 -10.64 8.25 8.17
CA LYS A 42 -11.85 8.61 7.43
C LYS A 42 -11.76 10.06 6.92
N ALA A 43 -11.40 11.00 7.79
CA ALA A 43 -11.23 12.39 7.40
C ALA A 43 -10.13 12.59 6.34
N LEU A 44 -9.03 11.84 6.44
CA LEU A 44 -7.97 11.85 5.43
C LEU A 44 -8.51 11.39 4.07
N ASN A 45 -9.17 10.23 4.03
CA ASN A 45 -9.72 9.68 2.79
C ASN A 45 -10.75 10.62 2.15
N GLU A 46 -11.64 11.24 2.95
CA GLU A 46 -12.63 12.21 2.47
C GLU A 46 -11.95 13.46 1.86
N ASN A 47 -10.88 13.94 2.46
CA ASN A 47 -10.11 15.08 1.95
C ASN A 47 -9.38 14.74 0.63
N GLU A 48 -8.77 13.56 0.55
CA GLU A 48 -8.11 13.06 -0.66
C GLU A 48 -9.10 12.89 -1.81
N GLU A 49 -10.25 12.29 -1.54
CA GLU A 49 -11.32 12.10 -2.52
C GLU A 49 -11.86 13.45 -3.04
N LYS A 50 -12.05 14.42 -2.15
CA LYS A 50 -12.45 15.78 -2.53
C LYS A 50 -11.42 16.43 -3.45
N ALA A 51 -10.13 16.30 -3.13
CA ALA A 51 -9.06 16.84 -3.98
C ALA A 51 -9.06 16.19 -5.37
N PHE A 52 -9.32 14.88 -5.47
CA PHE A 52 -9.46 14.21 -6.76
C PHE A 52 -10.67 14.72 -7.54
N TYR A 53 -11.81 14.92 -6.92
CA TYR A 53 -12.97 15.52 -7.61
C TYR A 53 -12.68 16.92 -8.13
N GLU A 54 -11.88 17.72 -7.42
CA GLU A 54 -11.46 19.04 -7.90
C GLU A 54 -10.54 18.95 -9.13
N ILE A 55 -9.63 17.96 -9.16
CA ILE A 55 -8.76 17.70 -10.32
C ILE A 55 -9.60 17.25 -11.51
N ILE A 56 -10.52 16.30 -11.31
CA ILE A 56 -11.39 15.77 -12.33
C ILE A 56 -12.29 16.88 -12.91
N ALA A 57 -12.84 17.74 -12.06
CA ALA A 57 -13.69 18.85 -12.47
C ALA A 57 -12.93 19.90 -13.30
N LYS A 58 -11.66 20.17 -12.98
CA LYS A 58 -10.79 21.07 -13.75
C LYS A 58 -10.41 20.50 -15.12
N ASP A 59 -10.33 19.18 -15.21
CA ASP A 59 -10.01 18.45 -16.45
C ASP A 59 -11.27 17.89 -17.11
N SER A 60 -12.23 18.77 -17.34
CA SER A 60 -13.59 18.44 -17.82
C SER A 60 -13.64 17.79 -19.21
N LEU A 61 -12.55 17.86 -19.99
CA LEU A 61 -12.44 17.21 -21.30
C LEU A 61 -12.00 15.75 -21.20
N SER A 62 -11.55 15.32 -20.02
CA SER A 62 -11.06 13.97 -19.77
C SER A 62 -12.09 13.12 -19.06
N ASN A 63 -12.23 11.87 -19.47
CA ASN A 63 -13.13 10.92 -18.84
C ASN A 63 -12.36 10.08 -17.80
N TYR A 64 -12.45 10.47 -16.53
CA TYR A 64 -11.92 9.69 -15.44
C TYR A 64 -12.84 8.54 -15.05
N ILE A 65 -12.28 7.39 -14.77
CA ILE A 65 -12.97 6.16 -14.41
C ILE A 65 -12.59 5.80 -12.98
N SER A 66 -13.58 5.52 -12.14
CA SER A 66 -13.35 4.99 -10.79
C SER A 66 -13.03 3.50 -10.86
N SER A 67 -11.89 3.10 -10.32
CA SER A 67 -11.51 1.69 -10.22
C SER A 67 -12.11 1.03 -8.98
N PRO A 68 -12.59 -0.23 -9.07
CA PRO A 68 -12.96 -1.02 -7.89
C PRO A 68 -11.82 -1.20 -6.89
N SER A 69 -10.57 -1.01 -7.32
CA SER A 69 -9.38 -1.07 -6.46
C SER A 69 -9.13 0.21 -5.65
N GLY A 70 -10.04 1.21 -5.72
CA GLY A 70 -10.00 2.41 -4.90
C GLY A 70 -9.04 3.49 -5.40
N PHE A 71 -8.98 3.72 -6.69
CA PHE A 71 -8.27 4.83 -7.34
C PHE A 71 -9.04 5.31 -8.57
N TRP A 72 -8.66 6.49 -9.10
CA TRP A 72 -9.20 7.04 -10.33
C TRP A 72 -8.16 6.97 -11.45
N TYR A 73 -8.61 6.79 -12.70
CA TYR A 73 -7.69 6.78 -13.83
C TYR A 73 -8.35 7.30 -15.10
N LYS A 74 -7.52 7.78 -16.04
CA LYS A 74 -7.93 8.13 -17.39
C LYS A 74 -6.88 7.65 -18.39
N TYR A 75 -7.33 7.27 -19.58
CA TYR A 75 -6.44 7.00 -20.69
C TYR A 75 -6.05 8.31 -21.38
N ASN A 76 -4.76 8.60 -21.46
CA ASN A 76 -4.22 9.66 -22.33
C ASN A 76 -4.13 9.13 -23.77
N THR A 77 -3.64 7.88 -23.92
CA THR A 77 -3.64 7.11 -25.16
C THR A 77 -4.11 5.70 -24.84
N ARG A 78 -5.06 5.18 -25.63
CA ARG A 78 -5.54 3.81 -25.49
C ARG A 78 -5.10 2.99 -26.67
N SER A 79 -4.40 1.90 -26.41
CA SER A 79 -3.99 0.91 -27.39
C SER A 79 -5.18 0.12 -27.95
N THR A 80 -5.03 -0.40 -29.15
CA THR A 80 -5.96 -1.38 -29.72
C THR A 80 -5.68 -2.82 -29.30
N ASN A 81 -4.56 -3.05 -28.57
CA ASN A 81 -4.24 -4.34 -28.00
C ASN A 81 -5.28 -4.70 -26.92
N LEU A 82 -5.70 -5.98 -26.89
CA LEU A 82 -6.75 -6.45 -25.96
C LEU A 82 -6.19 -7.30 -24.82
N TYR A 83 -4.88 -7.57 -24.83
CA TYR A 83 -4.25 -8.41 -23.81
C TYR A 83 -3.93 -7.60 -22.57
N THR A 84 -4.43 -8.02 -21.43
CA THR A 84 -4.10 -7.47 -20.11
C THR A 84 -3.07 -8.35 -19.39
N PRO A 85 -2.19 -7.76 -18.57
CA PRO A 85 -1.18 -8.50 -17.82
C PRO A 85 -1.76 -9.59 -16.93
N LYS A 86 -1.11 -10.77 -16.93
CA LYS A 86 -1.45 -11.93 -16.11
C LYS A 86 -0.30 -12.29 -15.18
N PHE A 87 -0.58 -13.10 -14.19
CA PHE A 87 0.41 -13.62 -13.25
C PHE A 87 1.66 -14.16 -13.94
N GLY A 88 2.81 -13.60 -13.60
CA GLY A 88 4.11 -13.99 -14.12
C GLY A 88 4.54 -13.33 -15.42
N ASP A 89 3.68 -12.51 -16.07
CA ASP A 89 4.10 -11.70 -17.21
C ASP A 89 5.10 -10.64 -16.76
N GLN A 90 6.09 -10.35 -17.60
CA GLN A 90 7.05 -9.28 -17.36
C GLN A 90 6.61 -8.03 -18.11
N LEU A 91 6.40 -6.95 -17.38
CA LEU A 91 6.02 -5.64 -17.90
C LEU A 91 7.24 -4.74 -18.01
N LEU A 92 7.34 -3.99 -19.13
CA LEU A 92 8.28 -2.89 -19.31
C LEU A 92 7.47 -1.60 -19.36
N TYR A 93 7.76 -0.65 -18.49
CA TYR A 93 7.01 0.59 -18.38
C TYR A 93 7.89 1.75 -17.92
N THR A 94 7.42 2.96 -18.15
CA THR A 94 7.97 4.19 -17.57
C THR A 94 6.87 4.93 -16.84
N PHE A 95 7.25 5.80 -15.90
CA PHE A 95 6.28 6.61 -15.20
C PHE A 95 6.87 7.93 -14.70
N ASP A 96 6.01 8.94 -14.63
CA ASP A 96 6.23 10.14 -13.83
C ASP A 96 5.39 10.07 -12.56
N VAL A 97 5.92 10.57 -11.46
CA VAL A 97 5.19 10.78 -10.20
C VAL A 97 5.07 12.26 -9.93
N LEU A 98 3.85 12.74 -9.72
CA LEU A 98 3.56 14.13 -9.47
C LEU A 98 2.73 14.27 -8.18
N ASN A 99 2.83 15.45 -7.56
CA ASN A 99 1.87 15.84 -6.53
C ASN A 99 0.54 16.31 -7.15
N LEU A 100 -0.46 16.60 -6.33
CA LEU A 100 -1.79 17.02 -6.81
C LEU A 100 -1.80 18.40 -7.49
N GLU A 101 -0.76 19.21 -7.30
CA GLU A 101 -0.53 20.48 -7.98
C GLU A 101 0.17 20.31 -9.34
N ASN A 102 0.37 19.07 -9.82
CA ASN A 102 1.09 18.70 -11.04
C ASN A 102 2.60 19.02 -11.03
N ASN A 103 3.23 19.20 -9.87
CA ASN A 103 4.68 19.30 -9.77
C ASN A 103 5.29 17.90 -9.80
N ILE A 104 6.31 17.71 -10.64
CA ILE A 104 7.02 16.44 -10.77
C ILE A 104 7.85 16.18 -9.51
N ILE A 105 7.66 15.02 -8.89
CA ILE A 105 8.45 14.49 -7.78
C ILE A 105 9.54 13.56 -8.32
N TYR A 106 9.16 12.63 -9.20
CA TYR A 106 10.05 11.75 -9.94
C TYR A 106 9.67 11.76 -11.41
N SER A 107 10.64 11.99 -12.31
CA SER A 107 10.40 11.93 -13.75
C SER A 107 10.75 10.56 -14.33
N ALA A 108 10.11 10.20 -15.43
CA ALA A 108 10.43 9.00 -16.21
C ALA A 108 11.90 9.00 -16.70
N GLN A 109 12.50 10.17 -16.89
CA GLN A 109 13.93 10.28 -17.25
C GLN A 109 14.84 9.94 -16.06
N GLU A 110 14.46 10.33 -14.83
CA GLU A 110 15.19 10.04 -13.59
C GLU A 110 15.07 8.56 -13.21
N THR A 111 13.87 8.01 -13.29
CA THR A 111 13.58 6.62 -12.91
C THR A 111 13.98 5.61 -13.99
N GLY A 112 13.99 6.03 -15.26
CA GLY A 112 14.30 5.19 -16.41
C GLY A 112 13.25 4.11 -16.68
N LEU A 113 13.63 3.15 -17.54
CA LEU A 113 12.78 2.02 -17.89
C LEU A 113 12.69 1.05 -16.70
N GLN A 114 11.47 0.77 -16.26
CA GLN A 114 11.16 -0.14 -15.17
C GLN A 114 10.71 -1.50 -15.69
N THR A 115 10.98 -2.52 -14.91
CA THR A 115 10.47 -3.87 -15.13
C THR A 115 9.69 -4.35 -13.91
N TYR A 116 8.59 -5.06 -14.14
CA TYR A 116 7.79 -5.68 -13.10
C TYR A 116 7.27 -7.03 -13.54
N VAL A 117 7.50 -8.05 -12.73
CA VAL A 117 6.90 -9.37 -12.96
C VAL A 117 5.63 -9.47 -12.14
N VAL A 118 4.50 -9.59 -12.83
CA VAL A 118 3.15 -9.49 -12.26
C VAL A 118 2.95 -10.49 -11.12
N ASP A 119 2.64 -9.94 -9.93
CA ASP A 119 2.38 -10.68 -8.68
C ASP A 119 3.54 -11.58 -8.21
N GLN A 120 4.76 -11.37 -8.68
CA GLN A 120 5.98 -12.06 -8.24
C GLN A 120 7.03 -11.11 -7.64
N GLN A 121 6.82 -9.81 -7.74
CA GLN A 121 7.70 -8.78 -7.19
C GLN A 121 6.90 -7.77 -6.36
N GLU A 122 7.58 -7.13 -5.41
CA GLU A 122 6.99 -6.05 -4.63
C GLU A 122 6.84 -4.78 -5.48
N LEU A 123 5.66 -4.17 -5.39
CA LEU A 123 5.32 -2.90 -6.00
C LEU A 123 4.20 -2.25 -5.18
N VAL A 124 4.16 -0.93 -5.11
CA VAL A 124 3.07 -0.22 -4.41
C VAL A 124 1.72 -0.64 -4.97
N GLU A 125 0.75 -0.85 -4.08
CA GLU A 125 -0.54 -1.49 -4.41
C GLU A 125 -1.26 -0.79 -5.57
N GLY A 126 -1.29 0.55 -5.55
CA GLY A 126 -1.95 1.35 -6.60
C GLY A 126 -1.36 1.08 -7.98
N LEU A 127 -0.03 1.16 -8.11
CA LEU A 127 0.65 0.94 -9.40
C LEU A 127 0.53 -0.51 -9.86
N ARG A 128 0.65 -1.48 -8.94
CA ARG A 128 0.45 -2.90 -9.23
C ARG A 128 -0.94 -3.18 -9.82
N ASN A 129 -1.98 -2.62 -9.20
CA ASN A 129 -3.35 -2.77 -9.68
C ASN A 129 -3.62 -1.93 -10.94
N GLY A 130 -2.98 -0.76 -11.08
CA GLY A 130 -3.05 0.08 -12.26
C GLY A 130 -2.46 -0.60 -13.49
N LEU A 131 -1.28 -1.21 -13.37
CA LEU A 131 -0.64 -1.92 -14.48
C LEU A 131 -1.48 -3.10 -15.00
N LYS A 132 -2.22 -3.78 -14.11
CA LYS A 132 -3.07 -4.94 -14.50
C LYS A 132 -4.27 -4.58 -15.38
N ILE A 133 -4.70 -3.32 -15.41
CA ILE A 133 -5.82 -2.87 -16.25
C ILE A 133 -5.35 -2.25 -17.57
N MET A 134 -4.02 -2.12 -17.77
CA MET A 134 -3.42 -1.53 -18.96
C MET A 134 -3.15 -2.59 -20.03
N HIS A 135 -3.12 -2.14 -21.30
CA HIS A 135 -2.66 -2.92 -22.44
C HIS A 135 -1.30 -2.41 -22.90
N GLU A 136 -0.57 -3.25 -23.62
CA GLU A 136 0.70 -2.82 -24.25
C GLU A 136 0.43 -1.63 -25.19
N GLY A 137 1.16 -0.53 -24.98
CA GLY A 137 1.01 0.74 -25.70
C GLY A 137 0.07 1.75 -25.05
N ASP A 138 -0.60 1.42 -23.93
CA ASP A 138 -1.42 2.38 -23.21
C ASP A 138 -0.56 3.43 -22.50
N ASP A 139 -1.08 4.68 -22.47
CA ASP A 139 -0.63 5.78 -21.62
C ASP A 139 -1.79 6.18 -20.72
N VAL A 140 -1.60 6.08 -19.41
CA VAL A 140 -2.66 6.24 -18.41
C VAL A 140 -2.21 7.18 -17.30
N THR A 141 -3.07 8.12 -16.94
CA THR A 141 -2.92 8.92 -15.73
C THR A 141 -3.77 8.32 -14.61
N PHE A 142 -3.12 8.00 -13.49
CA PHE A 142 -3.75 7.50 -12.26
C PHE A 142 -3.75 8.58 -11.18
N LEU A 143 -4.82 8.66 -10.40
CA LEU A 143 -4.92 9.41 -9.15
C LEU A 143 -4.97 8.38 -8.01
N PHE A 144 -3.89 8.25 -7.27
CA PHE A 144 -3.77 7.30 -6.18
C PHE A 144 -3.93 7.97 -4.83
N PRO A 145 -4.90 7.54 -4.01
CA PRO A 145 -4.93 7.91 -2.59
C PRO A 145 -3.64 7.47 -1.90
N SER A 146 -3.25 8.19 -0.87
CA SER A 146 -1.97 7.95 -0.17
C SER A 146 -1.81 6.49 0.28
N HIS A 147 -2.88 5.88 0.82
CA HIS A 147 -2.88 4.50 1.30
C HIS A 147 -2.70 3.44 0.20
N LYS A 148 -2.86 3.79 -1.07
CA LYS A 148 -2.60 2.91 -2.22
C LYS A 148 -1.17 2.96 -2.73
N VAL A 149 -0.39 3.93 -2.23
CA VAL A 149 1.01 4.14 -2.62
C VAL A 149 1.92 4.06 -1.40
N PHE A 150 2.44 5.16 -0.88
CA PHE A 150 3.41 5.15 0.21
C PHE A 150 2.78 5.35 1.60
N GLY A 151 1.51 5.75 1.66
CA GLY A 151 0.71 5.84 2.88
C GLY A 151 1.34 6.69 3.97
N TYR A 152 1.24 6.18 5.17
CA TYR A 152 1.67 6.83 6.40
C TYR A 152 3.20 6.93 6.55
N LEU A 153 3.99 6.13 5.81
CA LEU A 153 5.45 6.18 5.90
C LEU A 153 6.09 7.14 4.90
N GLY A 154 5.46 7.40 3.75
CA GLY A 154 6.13 8.04 2.62
C GLY A 154 7.15 7.10 1.97
N ASP A 155 8.07 7.66 1.16
CA ASP A 155 9.15 6.89 0.51
C ASP A 155 10.53 7.15 1.15
N GLU A 156 10.56 7.83 2.29
CA GLU A 156 11.76 8.25 3.03
C GLU A 156 12.70 9.18 2.22
N ASN A 157 12.21 9.76 1.12
CA ASN A 157 13.00 10.65 0.25
C ASN A 157 12.19 11.88 -0.18
N LYS A 158 11.49 11.83 -1.31
CA LYS A 158 10.77 12.98 -1.89
C LYS A 158 9.27 12.96 -1.60
N ILE A 159 8.69 11.79 -1.26
CA ILE A 159 7.26 11.62 -1.01
C ILE A 159 7.01 11.60 0.50
N GLY A 160 6.22 12.56 0.97
CA GLY A 160 5.86 12.69 2.37
C GLY A 160 4.81 11.67 2.83
N ILE A 161 4.52 11.70 4.15
CA ILE A 161 3.48 10.87 4.76
C ILE A 161 2.09 11.29 4.27
N ASN A 162 1.21 10.31 4.09
CA ASN A 162 -0.19 10.54 3.68
C ASN A 162 -0.32 11.43 2.44
N GLN A 163 0.59 11.30 1.49
CA GLN A 163 0.60 12.09 0.28
C GLN A 163 -0.06 11.33 -0.87
N SER A 164 -1.20 11.85 -1.36
CA SER A 164 -1.82 11.39 -2.59
C SER A 164 -0.99 11.77 -3.80
N LEU A 165 -0.95 10.92 -4.82
CA LEU A 165 -0.06 11.06 -5.95
C LEU A 165 -0.79 10.91 -7.29
N ILE A 166 -0.28 11.62 -8.28
CA ILE A 166 -0.61 11.41 -9.69
C ILE A 166 0.52 10.60 -10.32
N TYR A 167 0.18 9.47 -10.94
CA TYR A 167 1.11 8.69 -11.75
C TYR A 167 0.72 8.81 -13.22
N LYS A 168 1.67 9.18 -14.07
CA LYS A 168 1.51 9.07 -15.54
C LYS A 168 2.34 7.89 -16.00
N VAL A 169 1.69 6.84 -16.45
CA VAL A 169 2.33 5.54 -16.71
C VAL A 169 2.18 5.19 -18.19
N GLN A 170 3.29 4.86 -18.84
CA GLN A 170 3.31 4.29 -20.18
C GLN A 170 3.71 2.81 -20.10
N LEU A 171 2.81 1.90 -20.48
CA LEU A 171 3.10 0.48 -20.58
C LEU A 171 3.67 0.18 -21.97
N ILE A 172 4.98 -0.03 -22.04
CA ILE A 172 5.72 -0.16 -23.30
C ILE A 172 5.58 -1.55 -23.88
N LYS A 173 5.69 -2.60 -23.01
CA LYS A 173 5.68 -3.99 -23.48
C LYS A 173 5.20 -4.96 -22.42
N ILE A 174 4.52 -6.02 -22.88
CA ILE A 174 4.13 -7.17 -22.07
C ILE A 174 4.83 -8.41 -22.65
N ASN A 175 5.85 -8.89 -21.94
CA ASN A 175 6.47 -10.19 -22.24
C ASN A 175 5.67 -11.26 -21.51
N LYS A 176 4.87 -12.01 -22.24
CA LYS A 176 4.03 -13.07 -21.67
C LYS A 176 4.91 -14.18 -21.08
N LYS A 177 4.52 -14.65 -19.89
CA LYS A 177 5.11 -15.85 -19.33
C LYS A 177 4.84 -17.02 -20.30
N ASN A 178 5.88 -17.64 -20.83
CA ASN A 178 5.72 -18.87 -21.60
C ASN A 178 5.13 -19.93 -20.67
N GLU A 179 3.93 -20.39 -20.96
CA GLU A 179 3.38 -21.61 -20.38
C GLU A 179 4.26 -22.76 -20.97
N SER A 180 5.36 -23.05 -20.29
CA SER A 180 6.08 -24.30 -20.56
C SER A 180 5.18 -25.44 -20.10
N ASN A 181 4.63 -26.18 -21.05
CA ASN A 181 3.98 -27.47 -20.84
C ASN A 181 4.86 -28.43 -20.02
#